data_1e85397b400dce10701252010f94518f
#
_entry.id   1e85397b400dce10701252010f94518f
#
_cell.length_a   1.000
_cell.length_b   1.000
_cell.length_c   1.000
_cell.angle_alpha   90.00
_cell.angle_beta   90.00
_cell.angle_gamma   90.00
#
_symmetry.space_group_name_H-M   'P 1'
#
loop_
_entity.id
_entity.type
_entity.pdbx_description
1 polymer ?
#
loop_
_entity_poly.entity_id
_entity_poly.type
_entity_poly.pdbx_seq_one_letter_code
_entity_poly.pdbx_strand_id
1 'polypeptide(L)'
;MLDAGFGGIGIALWMAAALFSVLVHELGHAFTARALGGTVDRVTIHGIGGTTFWSAPWMNRSLGKRFLVAAAGSGLEVALAMGVFGLVQAGVFGFEAELFIESPFTVYLGNILQDELWVEFFLGTFIWISVGWGLLNWLPIGGLDGSHMVAVLLEKVLPGRGRFHAAVIGLVVAAVAAWWFYDRGYRFAPIIFLLFAVQEFSAARAQG
;
A
#
# COMPACT_ATOMS: atom_id res chain seq x y z
N MET A 1 -10.72 16.58 9.19
CA MET A 1 -10.86 17.93 8.63
C MET A 1 -11.45 17.84 7.21
N LEU A 2 -12.71 17.42 7.10
CA LEU A 2 -13.47 17.38 5.84
C LEU A 2 -14.47 18.55 5.79
N ASP A 3 -14.15 19.63 6.50
CA ASP A 3 -15.12 20.64 6.90
C ASP A 3 -14.83 21.97 6.25
N ALA A 4 -14.73 22.15 5.05
CA ALA A 4 -14.90 23.47 4.42
C ALA A 4 -15.10 23.35 2.90
N GLY A 5 -16.33 23.25 2.47
CA GLY A 5 -16.70 23.66 1.12
C GLY A 5 -16.61 22.62 0.01
N PHE A 6 -15.97 21.45 0.22
CA PHE A 6 -15.85 20.43 -0.82
C PHE A 6 -17.11 19.56 -0.99
N GLY A 7 -17.97 19.45 0.05
CA GLY A 7 -19.24 18.70 -0.05
C GLY A 7 -19.08 17.30 -0.66
N GLY A 8 -20.09 16.87 -1.42
CA GLY A 8 -20.11 15.57 -2.07
C GLY A 8 -19.03 15.38 -3.16
N ILE A 9 -18.59 16.45 -3.81
CA ILE A 9 -17.56 16.40 -4.86
C ILE A 9 -16.18 16.09 -4.25
N GLY A 10 -15.83 16.67 -3.10
CA GLY A 10 -14.58 16.35 -2.42
C GLY A 10 -14.49 14.88 -2.00
N ILE A 11 -15.60 14.31 -1.50
CA ILE A 11 -15.68 12.89 -1.20
C ILE A 11 -15.49 12.04 -2.46
N ALA A 12 -16.16 12.41 -3.56
CA ALA A 12 -16.04 11.69 -4.82
C ALA A 12 -14.60 11.72 -5.38
N LEU A 13 -13.92 12.86 -5.34
CA LEU A 13 -12.53 12.99 -5.75
C LEU A 13 -11.57 12.20 -4.86
N TRP A 14 -11.80 12.23 -3.55
CA TRP A 14 -11.03 11.41 -2.61
C TRP A 14 -11.19 9.92 -2.90
N MET A 15 -12.42 9.46 -3.11
CA MET A 15 -12.70 8.07 -3.48
C MET A 15 -12.06 7.69 -4.82
N ALA A 16 -12.15 8.58 -5.82
CA ALA A 16 -11.53 8.35 -7.12
C ALA A 16 -10.00 8.24 -7.01
N ALA A 17 -9.35 9.10 -6.24
CA ALA A 17 -7.91 9.03 -5.98
C ALA A 17 -7.52 7.75 -5.25
N ALA A 18 -8.30 7.34 -4.23
CA ALA A 18 -8.06 6.10 -3.50
C ALA A 18 -8.23 4.86 -4.40
N LEU A 19 -9.29 4.80 -5.21
CA LEU A 19 -9.50 3.70 -6.16
C LEU A 19 -8.41 3.65 -7.22
N PHE A 20 -7.96 4.81 -7.72
CA PHE A 20 -6.88 4.90 -8.68
C PHE A 20 -5.56 4.42 -8.08
N SER A 21 -5.25 4.80 -6.84
CA SER A 21 -4.08 4.34 -6.09
C SER A 21 -4.07 2.82 -5.93
N VAL A 22 -5.18 2.23 -5.46
CA VAL A 22 -5.33 0.77 -5.34
C VAL A 22 -5.18 0.08 -6.71
N LEU A 23 -5.77 0.64 -7.77
CA LEU A 23 -5.64 0.07 -9.11
C LEU A 23 -4.18 0.07 -9.59
N VAL A 24 -3.45 1.17 -9.41
CA VAL A 24 -2.02 1.26 -9.75
C VAL A 24 -1.20 0.23 -8.96
N HIS A 25 -1.50 0.08 -7.68
CA HIS A 25 -0.88 -0.93 -6.83
C HIS A 25 -1.07 -2.35 -7.40
N GLU A 26 -2.30 -2.76 -7.66
CA GLU A 26 -2.61 -4.09 -8.21
C GLU A 26 -1.99 -4.31 -9.60
N LEU A 27 -1.96 -3.27 -10.43
CA LEU A 27 -1.30 -3.32 -11.73
C LEU A 27 0.21 -3.53 -11.59
N GLY A 28 0.85 -3.04 -10.54
CA GLY A 28 2.25 -3.31 -10.22
C GLY A 28 2.53 -4.81 -10.08
N HIS A 29 1.71 -5.52 -9.31
CA HIS A 29 1.78 -6.98 -9.20
C HIS A 29 1.52 -7.66 -10.53
N ALA A 30 0.46 -7.26 -11.24
CA ALA A 30 0.04 -7.86 -12.49
C ALA A 30 1.11 -7.73 -13.58
N PHE A 31 1.63 -6.54 -13.80
CA PHE A 31 2.66 -6.28 -14.82
C PHE A 31 3.96 -7.01 -14.49
N THR A 32 4.38 -7.01 -13.23
CA THR A 32 5.59 -7.70 -12.83
C THR A 32 5.45 -9.21 -12.94
N ALA A 33 4.30 -9.79 -12.53
CA ALA A 33 4.05 -11.22 -12.71
C ALA A 33 4.12 -11.62 -14.20
N ARG A 34 3.49 -10.85 -15.09
CA ARG A 34 3.53 -11.08 -16.55
C ARG A 34 4.92 -10.90 -17.13
N ALA A 35 5.64 -9.85 -16.76
CA ALA A 35 7.00 -9.59 -17.24
C ALA A 35 7.97 -10.71 -16.85
N LEU A 36 7.72 -11.37 -15.75
CA LEU A 36 8.50 -12.52 -15.27
C LEU A 36 8.03 -13.87 -15.85
N GLY A 37 7.07 -13.87 -16.79
CA GLY A 37 6.55 -15.07 -17.46
C GLY A 37 5.44 -15.78 -16.70
N GLY A 38 4.73 -15.09 -15.83
CA GLY A 38 3.50 -15.54 -15.21
C GLY A 38 2.26 -15.19 -16.03
N THR A 39 1.11 -15.71 -15.59
CA THR A 39 -0.22 -15.38 -16.10
C THR A 39 -1.01 -14.65 -15.02
N VAL A 40 -1.77 -13.66 -15.43
CA VAL A 40 -2.68 -12.91 -14.54
C VAL A 40 -4.11 -13.30 -14.93
N ASP A 41 -4.84 -13.86 -14.00
CA ASP A 41 -6.21 -14.31 -14.23
C ASP A 41 -7.20 -13.16 -14.10
N ARG A 42 -7.07 -12.38 -13.02
CA ARG A 42 -7.93 -11.21 -12.77
C ARG A 42 -7.30 -10.28 -11.73
N VAL A 43 -7.74 -9.03 -11.79
CA VAL A 43 -7.54 -8.03 -10.72
C VAL A 43 -8.91 -7.71 -10.15
N THR A 44 -9.06 -7.74 -8.85
CA THR A 44 -10.31 -7.36 -8.16
C THR A 44 -10.03 -6.22 -7.22
N ILE A 45 -10.93 -5.23 -7.18
CA ILE A 45 -10.90 -4.11 -6.25
C ILE A 45 -12.10 -4.23 -5.34
N HIS A 46 -11.90 -4.05 -4.04
CA HIS A 46 -12.95 -4.11 -3.02
C HIS A 46 -12.75 -2.98 -1.99
N GLY A 47 -13.69 -2.84 -1.05
CA GLY A 47 -13.78 -1.64 -0.20
C GLY A 47 -12.57 -1.31 0.67
N ILE A 48 -11.65 -2.26 0.90
CA ILE A 48 -10.46 -2.07 1.74
C ILE A 48 -9.14 -2.35 1.00
N GLY A 49 -9.18 -2.47 -0.33
CA GLY A 49 -7.97 -2.72 -1.14
C GLY A 49 -8.26 -3.45 -2.44
N GLY A 50 -7.25 -4.13 -2.98
CA GLY A 50 -7.33 -4.94 -4.17
C GLY A 50 -6.72 -6.32 -3.98
N THR A 51 -6.86 -7.16 -5.00
CA THR A 51 -6.19 -8.45 -5.06
C THR A 51 -5.93 -8.83 -6.51
N THR A 52 -4.67 -9.09 -6.83
CA THR A 52 -4.24 -9.62 -8.12
C THR A 52 -4.08 -11.13 -8.04
N PHE A 53 -4.90 -11.85 -8.81
CA PHE A 53 -4.80 -13.30 -8.94
C PHE A 53 -3.88 -13.64 -10.10
N TRP A 54 -2.77 -14.29 -9.81
CA TRP A 54 -1.75 -14.67 -10.78
C TRP A 54 -1.15 -16.03 -10.47
N SER A 55 -0.59 -16.67 -11.49
CA SER A 55 0.15 -17.91 -11.37
C SER A 55 1.40 -17.90 -12.25
N ALA A 56 2.38 -18.70 -11.90
CA ALA A 56 3.60 -18.80 -12.68
C ALA A 56 4.31 -20.15 -12.51
N PRO A 57 4.94 -20.68 -13.58
CA PRO A 57 5.69 -21.95 -13.51
C PRO A 57 6.84 -21.94 -12.52
N TRP A 58 7.36 -20.78 -12.18
CA TRP A 58 8.48 -20.58 -11.26
C TRP A 58 8.04 -20.26 -9.81
N MET A 59 6.73 -20.23 -9.51
CA MET A 59 6.21 -19.82 -8.20
C MET A 59 6.84 -20.56 -7.03
N ASN A 60 7.04 -21.88 -7.17
CA ASN A 60 7.66 -22.71 -6.14
C ASN A 60 9.19 -22.83 -6.25
N ARG A 61 9.82 -22.22 -7.26
CA ARG A 61 11.26 -22.39 -7.57
C ARG A 61 12.08 -21.13 -7.45
N SER A 62 11.47 -19.95 -7.56
CA SER A 62 12.20 -18.66 -7.59
C SER A 62 11.71 -17.71 -6.51
N LEU A 63 12.42 -17.71 -5.37
CA LEU A 63 12.15 -16.77 -4.28
C LEU A 63 12.32 -15.31 -4.73
N GLY A 64 13.36 -15.02 -5.54
CA GLY A 64 13.61 -13.66 -6.02
C GLY A 64 12.46 -13.11 -6.86
N LYS A 65 11.90 -13.92 -7.78
CA LYS A 65 10.73 -13.48 -8.58
C LYS A 65 9.49 -13.26 -7.72
N ARG A 66 9.26 -14.13 -6.73
CA ARG A 66 8.17 -13.96 -5.75
C ARG A 66 8.31 -12.65 -4.96
N PHE A 67 9.53 -12.35 -4.50
CA PHE A 67 9.83 -11.10 -3.81
C PHE A 67 9.55 -9.89 -4.70
N LEU A 68 10.03 -9.92 -5.96
CA LEU A 68 9.81 -8.83 -6.91
C LEU A 68 8.33 -8.58 -7.18
N VAL A 69 7.52 -9.64 -7.37
CA VAL A 69 6.07 -9.47 -7.54
C VAL A 69 5.44 -8.88 -6.29
N ALA A 70 5.80 -9.37 -5.10
CA ALA A 70 5.25 -8.84 -3.85
C ALA A 70 5.63 -7.36 -3.62
N ALA A 71 6.86 -6.96 -3.96
CA ALA A 71 7.31 -5.57 -3.80
C ALA A 71 6.75 -4.61 -4.87
N ALA A 72 6.30 -5.14 -6.00
CA ALA A 72 6.00 -4.35 -7.20
C ALA A 72 4.72 -3.52 -7.10
N GLY A 73 3.73 -3.96 -6.32
CA GLY A 73 2.50 -3.20 -6.10
C GLY A 73 2.81 -1.82 -5.53
N SER A 74 3.33 -1.81 -4.32
CA SER A 74 3.77 -0.58 -3.65
C SER A 74 4.89 0.14 -4.41
N GLY A 75 5.79 -0.62 -5.06
CA GLY A 75 6.89 -0.04 -5.84
C GLY A 75 6.39 0.81 -7.00
N LEU A 76 5.44 0.33 -7.80
CA LEU A 76 4.84 1.09 -8.90
C LEU A 76 4.01 2.26 -8.39
N GLU A 77 3.21 2.03 -7.36
CA GLU A 77 2.34 3.03 -6.74
C GLU A 77 3.13 4.24 -6.24
N VAL A 78 4.15 3.99 -5.41
CA VAL A 78 5.02 5.05 -4.87
C VAL A 78 5.83 5.73 -5.98
N ALA A 79 6.37 4.98 -6.95
CA ALA A 79 7.13 5.54 -8.05
C ALA A 79 6.27 6.49 -8.91
N LEU A 80 5.02 6.10 -9.22
CA LEU A 80 4.09 6.95 -9.96
C LEU A 80 3.73 8.20 -9.16
N ALA A 81 3.41 8.06 -7.87
CA ALA A 81 3.09 9.18 -6.99
C ALA A 81 4.26 10.18 -6.89
N MET A 82 5.48 9.69 -6.74
CA MET A 82 6.68 10.54 -6.72
C MET A 82 6.98 11.17 -8.08
N GLY A 83 6.66 10.48 -9.19
CA GLY A 83 6.73 11.05 -10.52
C GLY A 83 5.74 12.21 -10.69
N VAL A 84 4.49 12.04 -10.28
CA VAL A 84 3.47 13.11 -10.27
C VAL A 84 3.90 14.26 -9.39
N PHE A 85 4.39 13.99 -8.18
CA PHE A 85 4.94 15.01 -7.29
C PHE A 85 6.06 15.80 -7.95
N GLY A 86 7.00 15.12 -8.62
CA GLY A 86 8.08 15.78 -9.37
C GLY A 86 7.58 16.70 -10.48
N LEU A 87 6.52 16.31 -11.21
CA LEU A 87 5.89 17.15 -12.23
C LEU A 87 5.19 18.38 -11.62
N VAL A 88 4.55 18.22 -10.46
CA VAL A 88 3.98 19.34 -9.71
C VAL A 88 5.08 20.31 -9.31
N GLN A 89 6.19 19.84 -8.73
CA GLN A 89 7.34 20.67 -8.34
C GLN A 89 8.01 21.35 -9.54
N ALA A 90 7.96 20.74 -10.71
CA ALA A 90 8.46 21.35 -11.95
C ALA A 90 7.52 22.42 -12.55
N GLY A 91 6.38 22.72 -11.88
CA GLY A 91 5.42 23.72 -12.33
C GLY A 91 4.55 23.30 -13.51
N VAL A 92 4.52 22.00 -13.88
CA VAL A 92 3.76 21.51 -15.04
C VAL A 92 2.26 21.78 -14.88
N PHE A 93 1.76 21.79 -13.66
CA PHE A 93 0.34 21.98 -13.35
C PHE A 93 -0.01 23.41 -12.87
N GLY A 94 0.98 24.33 -12.82
CA GLY A 94 0.75 25.72 -12.43
C GLY A 94 0.61 25.97 -10.93
N PHE A 95 0.83 24.96 -10.09
CA PHE A 95 0.84 25.09 -8.63
C PHE A 95 2.09 24.46 -8.02
N GLU A 96 2.46 24.92 -6.84
CA GLU A 96 3.55 24.35 -6.04
C GLU A 96 2.97 23.46 -4.94
N ALA A 97 3.59 22.31 -4.74
CA ALA A 97 3.23 21.40 -3.66
C ALA A 97 4.39 21.26 -2.69
N GLU A 98 4.12 21.45 -1.41
CA GLU A 98 5.05 21.12 -0.35
C GLU A 98 4.62 19.82 0.32
N LEU A 99 5.52 18.87 0.39
CA LEU A 99 5.27 17.61 1.07
C LEU A 99 5.65 17.76 2.54
N PHE A 100 4.68 18.05 3.40
CA PHE A 100 4.86 18.06 4.84
C PHE A 100 4.50 16.71 5.45
N ILE A 101 5.42 16.12 6.17
CA ILE A 101 5.17 14.95 7.01
C ILE A 101 5.02 15.44 8.44
N GLU A 102 3.82 15.87 8.82
CA GLU A 102 3.54 16.27 10.22
C GLU A 102 3.31 15.07 11.14
N SER A 103 2.88 13.97 10.58
CA SER A 103 2.80 12.68 11.25
C SER A 103 3.01 11.59 10.20
N PRO A 104 3.34 10.34 10.61
CA PRO A 104 3.57 9.26 9.65
C PRO A 104 2.36 8.95 8.75
N PHE A 105 1.23 9.62 8.95
CA PHE A 105 0.00 9.41 8.16
C PHE A 105 -0.62 10.69 7.63
N THR A 106 0.01 11.85 7.84
CA THR A 106 -0.48 13.14 7.37
C THR A 106 0.58 13.77 6.49
N VAL A 107 0.42 13.61 5.19
CA VAL A 107 1.19 14.32 4.18
C VAL A 107 0.28 15.45 3.70
N TYR A 108 0.63 16.70 4.02
CA TYR A 108 -0.12 17.85 3.53
C TYR A 108 0.55 18.40 2.28
N LEU A 109 -0.26 18.64 1.26
CA LEU A 109 0.11 19.50 0.15
C LEU A 109 -0.24 20.93 0.57
N GLY A 110 0.79 21.73 0.84
CA GLY A 110 0.62 23.13 1.22
C GLY A 110 0.38 24.04 0.01
N ASN A 111 -0.37 25.12 0.24
CA ASN A 111 -0.73 26.20 -0.68
C ASN A 111 -1.58 25.79 -1.89
N ILE A 112 -2.88 25.66 -1.64
CA ILE A 112 -3.90 25.54 -2.67
C ILE A 112 -4.15 26.94 -3.24
N LEU A 113 -3.77 27.20 -4.48
CA LEU A 113 -4.16 28.40 -5.22
C LEU A 113 -5.63 28.28 -5.67
N GLN A 114 -6.37 29.38 -5.60
CA GLN A 114 -7.85 29.39 -5.54
C GLN A 114 -8.60 28.93 -6.80
N ASP A 115 -7.98 28.74 -7.94
CA ASP A 115 -8.71 28.58 -9.22
C ASP A 115 -8.65 27.16 -9.85
N GLU A 116 -7.80 26.24 -9.36
CA GLU A 116 -7.73 24.86 -9.88
C GLU A 116 -7.90 23.77 -8.81
N LEU A 117 -8.70 24.05 -7.81
CA LEU A 117 -8.91 23.28 -6.58
C LEU A 117 -9.12 21.76 -6.78
N TRP A 118 -9.76 21.35 -7.87
CA TRP A 118 -10.13 19.95 -8.06
C TRP A 118 -8.95 19.06 -8.49
N VAL A 119 -8.12 19.58 -9.39
CA VAL A 119 -6.92 18.85 -9.88
C VAL A 119 -5.90 18.75 -8.75
N GLU A 120 -5.66 19.86 -8.05
CA GLU A 120 -4.77 19.89 -6.89
C GLU A 120 -5.23 18.93 -5.80
N PHE A 121 -6.51 18.97 -5.44
CA PHE A 121 -7.08 18.09 -4.44
C PHE A 121 -6.95 16.61 -4.85
N PHE A 122 -7.24 16.27 -6.11
CA PHE A 122 -7.11 14.91 -6.62
C PHE A 122 -5.65 14.45 -6.62
N LEU A 123 -4.74 15.23 -7.21
CA LEU A 123 -3.32 14.87 -7.28
C LEU A 123 -2.68 14.80 -5.89
N GLY A 124 -3.00 15.76 -5.02
CA GLY A 124 -2.53 15.76 -3.65
C GLY A 124 -3.00 14.55 -2.86
N THR A 125 -4.27 14.23 -2.97
CA THR A 125 -4.87 13.04 -2.33
C THR A 125 -4.25 11.76 -2.89
N PHE A 126 -4.06 11.67 -4.22
CA PHE A 126 -3.43 10.54 -4.85
C PHE A 126 -1.99 10.34 -4.36
N ILE A 127 -1.17 11.40 -4.33
CA ILE A 127 0.21 11.33 -3.83
C ILE A 127 0.22 10.88 -2.36
N TRP A 128 -0.63 11.49 -1.53
CA TRP A 128 -0.71 11.17 -0.12
C TRP A 128 -1.09 9.72 0.14
N ILE A 129 -2.17 9.25 -0.50
CA ILE A 129 -2.64 7.87 -0.36
C ILE A 129 -1.56 6.90 -0.88
N SER A 130 -1.03 7.14 -2.07
CA SER A 130 -0.09 6.22 -2.72
C SER A 130 1.23 6.11 -1.96
N VAL A 131 1.77 7.21 -1.46
CA VAL A 131 3.00 7.16 -0.64
C VAL A 131 2.71 6.53 0.72
N GLY A 132 1.67 6.99 1.41
CA GLY A 132 1.30 6.48 2.74
C GLY A 132 0.92 4.99 2.70
N TRP A 133 0.02 4.62 1.80
CA TRP A 133 -0.45 3.24 1.66
C TRP A 133 0.63 2.31 1.12
N GLY A 134 1.40 2.77 0.13
CA GLY A 134 2.51 2.00 -0.42
C GLY A 134 3.59 1.67 0.62
N LEU A 135 3.96 2.64 1.47
CA LEU A 135 4.90 2.41 2.57
C LEU A 135 4.31 1.48 3.65
N LEU A 136 3.03 1.65 3.97
CA LEU A 136 2.33 0.74 4.89
C LEU A 136 2.28 -0.69 4.36
N ASN A 137 2.05 -0.88 3.07
CA ASN A 137 2.02 -2.20 2.46
C ASN A 137 3.36 -2.94 2.51
N TRP A 138 4.47 -2.26 2.72
CA TRP A 138 5.77 -2.91 2.95
C TRP A 138 6.00 -3.33 4.40
N LEU A 139 5.10 -2.99 5.33
CA LEU A 139 5.18 -3.52 6.68
C LEU A 139 4.94 -5.04 6.68
N PRO A 140 5.70 -5.80 7.47
CA PRO A 140 5.55 -7.26 7.56
C PRO A 140 4.32 -7.66 8.39
N ILE A 141 3.16 -7.09 8.07
CA ILE A 141 1.89 -7.36 8.74
C ILE A 141 1.02 -8.19 7.81
N GLY A 142 0.38 -9.23 8.35
CA GLY A 142 -0.50 -10.09 7.57
C GLY A 142 -1.57 -9.30 6.80
N GLY A 143 -1.83 -9.73 5.56
CA GLY A 143 -2.71 -9.01 4.64
C GLY A 143 -2.03 -7.89 3.83
N LEU A 144 -0.77 -7.53 4.15
CA LEU A 144 0.04 -6.56 3.41
C LEU A 144 1.17 -7.28 2.66
N ASP A 145 1.68 -6.66 1.59
CA ASP A 145 2.75 -7.22 0.74
C ASP A 145 4.03 -7.50 1.51
N GLY A 146 4.36 -6.68 2.49
CA GLY A 146 5.53 -6.85 3.35
C GLY A 146 5.56 -8.21 4.06
N SER A 147 4.40 -8.78 4.39
CA SER A 147 4.33 -10.13 4.96
C SER A 147 4.83 -11.18 3.97
N HIS A 148 4.45 -11.07 2.71
CA HIS A 148 4.91 -11.94 1.63
C HIS A 148 6.40 -11.75 1.32
N MET A 149 6.87 -10.51 1.33
CA MET A 149 8.30 -10.18 1.13
C MET A 149 9.16 -10.82 2.21
N VAL A 150 8.79 -10.65 3.49
CA VAL A 150 9.52 -11.23 4.63
C VAL A 150 9.41 -12.75 4.63
N ALA A 151 8.25 -13.33 4.31
CA ALA A 151 8.12 -14.78 4.20
C ALA A 151 9.07 -15.37 3.15
N VAL A 152 9.21 -14.71 1.99
CA VAL A 152 10.14 -15.14 0.93
C VAL A 152 11.60 -15.04 1.38
N LEU A 153 11.98 -13.96 2.08
CA LEU A 153 13.33 -13.79 2.60
C LEU A 153 13.66 -14.85 3.65
N LEU A 154 12.75 -15.11 4.57
CA LEU A 154 12.90 -16.12 5.61
C LEU A 154 12.91 -17.54 5.02
N GLU A 155 12.16 -17.80 3.96
CA GLU A 155 12.17 -19.10 3.29
C GLU A 155 13.56 -19.47 2.74
N LYS A 156 14.37 -18.47 2.37
CA LYS A 156 15.76 -18.66 1.96
C LYS A 156 16.66 -19.17 3.10
N VAL A 157 16.39 -18.73 4.33
CA VAL A 157 17.21 -19.02 5.52
C VAL A 157 16.63 -20.19 6.34
N LEU A 158 15.31 -20.31 6.33
CA LEU A 158 14.51 -21.27 7.10
C LEU A 158 13.54 -22.02 6.16
N PRO A 159 14.03 -22.91 5.30
CA PRO A 159 13.19 -23.62 4.33
C PRO A 159 12.02 -24.35 5.00
N GLY A 160 10.81 -24.17 4.46
CA GLY A 160 9.58 -24.75 4.99
C GLY A 160 8.99 -24.07 6.22
N ARG A 161 9.71 -23.08 6.81
CA ARG A 161 9.25 -22.34 8.00
C ARG A 161 9.18 -20.83 7.79
N GLY A 162 9.59 -20.33 6.63
CA GLY A 162 9.66 -18.90 6.35
C GLY A 162 8.35 -18.19 6.58
N ARG A 163 7.23 -18.76 6.13
CA ARG A 163 5.89 -18.19 6.30
C ARG A 163 5.46 -18.11 7.77
N PHE A 164 5.70 -19.15 8.57
CA PHE A 164 5.37 -19.14 9.99
C PHE A 164 6.13 -18.03 10.74
N HIS A 165 7.44 -17.91 10.52
CA HIS A 165 8.25 -16.87 11.17
C HIS A 165 7.89 -15.46 10.70
N ALA A 166 7.56 -15.30 9.42
CA ALA A 166 7.04 -14.02 8.91
C ALA A 166 5.74 -13.61 9.62
N ALA A 167 4.82 -14.55 9.83
CA ALA A 167 3.58 -14.30 10.54
C ALA A 167 3.81 -13.94 12.03
N VAL A 168 4.80 -14.57 12.68
CA VAL A 168 5.19 -14.19 14.06
C VAL A 168 5.76 -12.76 14.10
N ILE A 169 6.65 -12.42 13.16
CA ILE A 169 7.20 -11.06 13.03
C ILE A 169 6.06 -10.07 12.78
N GLY A 170 5.16 -10.40 11.85
CA GLY A 170 4.00 -9.58 11.50
C GLY A 170 3.09 -9.31 12.70
N LEU A 171 2.86 -10.33 13.54
CA LEU A 171 2.08 -10.18 14.76
C LEU A 171 2.74 -9.18 15.74
N VAL A 172 4.06 -9.27 15.91
CA VAL A 172 4.80 -8.34 16.78
C VAL A 172 4.75 -6.92 16.21
N VAL A 173 5.00 -6.75 14.90
CA VAL A 173 4.97 -5.42 14.24
C VAL A 173 3.57 -4.84 14.30
N ALA A 174 2.52 -5.64 14.07
CA ALA A 174 1.13 -5.20 14.18
C ALA A 174 0.78 -4.78 15.61
N ALA A 175 1.25 -5.48 16.63
CA ALA A 175 1.02 -5.10 18.02
C ALA A 175 1.70 -3.77 18.37
N VAL A 176 2.93 -3.55 17.90
CA VAL A 176 3.65 -2.28 18.09
C VAL A 176 2.93 -1.14 17.33
N ALA A 177 2.53 -1.38 16.08
CA ALA A 177 1.76 -0.42 15.30
C ALA A 177 0.42 -0.10 15.96
N ALA A 178 -0.31 -1.11 16.41
CA ALA A 178 -1.58 -0.94 17.11
C ALA A 178 -1.44 -0.10 18.37
N TRP A 179 -0.41 -0.36 19.17
CA TRP A 179 -0.12 0.44 20.36
C TRP A 179 0.21 1.89 19.98
N TRP A 180 1.06 2.09 18.99
CA TRP A 180 1.46 3.42 18.52
C TRP A 180 0.28 4.25 18.02
N PHE A 181 -0.62 3.65 17.23
CA PHE A 181 -1.84 4.29 16.75
C PHE A 181 -2.81 4.61 17.90
N TYR A 182 -2.96 3.67 18.84
CA TYR A 182 -3.82 3.86 20.00
C TYR A 182 -3.36 5.03 20.86
N ASP A 183 -2.06 5.13 21.12
CA ASP A 183 -1.46 6.22 21.92
C ASP A 183 -1.70 7.59 21.28
N ARG A 184 -1.81 7.65 19.94
CA ARG A 184 -2.14 8.86 19.18
C ARG A 184 -3.64 9.13 19.01
N GLY A 185 -4.50 8.36 19.64
CA GLY A 185 -5.95 8.55 19.63
C GLY A 185 -6.69 7.89 18.45
N TYR A 186 -6.00 7.16 17.57
CA TYR A 186 -6.63 6.41 16.49
C TYR A 186 -7.26 5.12 17.05
N ARG A 187 -8.59 5.05 17.11
CA ARG A 187 -9.31 3.93 17.75
C ARG A 187 -9.51 2.72 16.83
N PHE A 188 -9.67 2.94 15.53
CA PHE A 188 -10.01 1.88 14.58
C PHE A 188 -8.79 1.22 13.92
N ALA A 189 -7.73 1.97 13.62
CA ALA A 189 -6.54 1.45 12.99
C ALA A 189 -5.90 0.27 13.75
N PRO A 190 -5.77 0.31 15.09
CA PRO A 190 -5.25 -0.82 15.87
C PRO A 190 -6.00 -2.12 15.64
N ILE A 191 -7.34 -2.05 15.57
CA ILE A 191 -8.20 -3.23 15.39
C ILE A 191 -7.92 -3.89 14.04
N ILE A 192 -7.79 -3.10 12.97
CA ILE A 192 -7.55 -3.60 11.62
C ILE A 192 -6.19 -4.32 11.53
N PHE A 193 -5.12 -3.70 12.06
CA PHE A 193 -3.79 -4.30 12.03
C PHE A 193 -3.73 -5.61 12.83
N LEU A 194 -4.35 -5.65 14.01
CA LEU A 194 -4.39 -6.87 14.81
C LEU A 194 -5.21 -7.98 14.14
N LEU A 195 -6.34 -7.64 13.51
CA LEU A 195 -7.15 -8.63 12.77
C LEU A 195 -6.34 -9.26 11.63
N PHE A 196 -5.66 -8.45 10.82
CA PHE A 196 -4.82 -8.96 9.73
C PHE A 196 -3.69 -9.86 10.24
N ALA A 197 -3.00 -9.43 11.29
CA ALA A 197 -1.91 -10.22 11.87
C ALA A 197 -2.39 -11.55 12.44
N VAL A 198 -3.53 -11.58 13.14
CA VAL A 198 -4.11 -12.82 13.69
C VAL A 198 -4.56 -13.75 12.56
N GLN A 199 -5.18 -13.22 11.52
CA GLN A 199 -5.62 -14.00 10.36
C GLN A 199 -4.43 -14.67 9.67
N GLU A 200 -3.35 -13.92 9.40
CA GLU A 200 -2.15 -14.47 8.76
C GLU A 200 -1.44 -15.49 9.65
N PHE A 201 -1.32 -15.21 10.95
CA PHE A 201 -0.75 -16.16 11.90
C PHE A 201 -1.52 -17.47 11.95
N SER A 202 -2.85 -17.40 11.97
CA SER A 202 -3.72 -18.58 11.95
C SER A 202 -3.56 -19.39 10.67
N ALA A 203 -3.48 -18.70 9.50
CA ALA A 203 -3.24 -19.33 8.21
C ALA A 203 -1.85 -19.98 8.12
N ALA A 204 -0.82 -19.34 8.66
CA ALA A 204 0.53 -19.88 8.68
C ALA A 204 0.64 -21.14 9.58
N ARG A 205 -0.02 -21.13 10.74
CA ARG A 205 -0.06 -22.28 11.66
C ARG A 205 -0.79 -23.50 11.08
N ALA A 206 -1.81 -23.28 10.27
CA ALA A 206 -2.59 -24.37 9.66
C ALA A 206 -1.79 -25.12 8.55
N GLN A 207 -0.66 -24.56 8.09
CA GLN A 207 0.18 -25.13 7.02
C GLN A 207 1.50 -25.74 7.54
N GLY A 208 1.81 -25.60 8.80
CA GLY A 208 2.98 -26.21 9.47
C GLY A 208 2.59 -27.38 10.32
#